data_7b05ff3424ff5248a799d4f29c3f1111
#
_entry.id   7b05ff3424ff5248a799d4f29c3f1111
#
_cell.length_a   1.000
_cell.length_b   1.000
_cell.length_c   1.000
_cell.angle_alpha   90.00
_cell.angle_beta   90.00
_cell.angle_gamma   90.00
#
_symmetry.space_group_name_H-M   'P 1'
#
loop_
_entity.id
_entity.type
_entity.pdbx_description
1 polymer ?
#
loop_
_entity_poly.entity_id
_entity_poly.type
_entity_poly.pdbx_seq_one_letter_code
_entity_poly.pdbx_strand_id
1 'polypeptide(L)'
;EAGAGKSTLLNALLGHDTLATGGVRERDDQGRHTTVARVMVVLPGEAGVIADAPGLRSLPLVGHERGLARAFPEIVEASRACRFGDCTHTHEPGCAVREAEDAGRIDSLRLETFQNLASSMRVSAQMLDPDVHL
;
A
#
# COMPACT_ATOMS: atom_id res chain seq x y z
N GLU A 1 -1.18 6.63 -7.62
CA GLU A 1 -1.88 6.97 -8.86
C GLU A 1 -2.30 8.41 -8.84
N ALA A 2 -2.18 9.11 -9.96
CA ALA A 2 -2.86 10.37 -10.12
C ALA A 2 -4.35 10.09 -9.89
N GLY A 3 -5.03 10.87 -9.05
CA GLY A 3 -6.43 10.62 -8.71
C GLY A 3 -6.70 9.85 -7.41
N ALA A 4 -5.69 9.49 -6.63
CA ALA A 4 -5.86 8.78 -5.35
C ALA A 4 -6.48 9.62 -4.21
N GLY A 5 -7.00 10.83 -4.49
CA GLY A 5 -7.64 11.68 -3.49
C GLY A 5 -6.70 12.49 -2.59
N LYS A 6 -5.40 12.55 -2.88
CA LYS A 6 -4.43 13.31 -2.08
C LYS A 6 -4.81 14.78 -1.90
N SER A 7 -5.12 15.47 -2.99
CA SER A 7 -5.51 16.88 -2.96
C SER A 7 -6.83 17.09 -2.22
N THR A 8 -7.77 16.16 -2.36
CA THR A 8 -9.05 16.18 -1.63
C THR A 8 -8.82 16.03 -0.13
N LEU A 9 -7.96 15.09 0.27
CA LEU A 9 -7.60 14.89 1.67
C LEU A 9 -6.89 16.12 2.24
N LEU A 10 -5.95 16.71 1.50
CA LEU A 10 -5.24 17.92 1.90
C LEU A 10 -6.21 19.11 2.08
N ASN A 11 -7.13 19.32 1.15
CA ASN A 11 -8.13 20.37 1.25
C ASN A 11 -9.06 20.15 2.46
N ALA A 12 -9.45 18.90 2.72
CA ALA A 12 -10.25 18.58 3.91
C ALA A 12 -9.51 18.89 5.23
N LEU A 13 -8.21 18.61 5.30
CA LEU A 13 -7.37 18.90 6.46
C LEU A 13 -7.11 20.40 6.64
N LEU A 14 -7.05 21.16 5.54
CA LEU A 14 -6.86 22.61 5.55
C LEU A 14 -8.14 23.37 5.85
N GLY A 15 -9.31 22.75 5.68
CA GLY A 15 -10.61 23.36 5.84
C GLY A 15 -11.02 24.33 4.71
N HIS A 16 -10.25 24.35 3.60
CA HIS A 16 -10.53 25.17 2.42
C HIS A 16 -9.86 24.62 1.16
N ASP A 17 -10.39 24.92 0.00
CA ASP A 17 -9.87 24.50 -1.30
C ASP A 17 -8.66 25.34 -1.72
N THR A 18 -7.47 24.92 -1.30
CA THR A 18 -6.20 25.57 -1.67
C THR A 18 -5.54 24.89 -2.86
N LEU A 19 -5.77 23.59 -3.00
CA LEU A 19 -5.20 22.80 -4.08
C LEU A 19 -6.28 22.54 -5.14
N ALA A 20 -5.98 22.87 -6.39
CA ALA A 20 -6.88 22.58 -7.49
C ALA A 20 -7.14 21.06 -7.55
N THR A 21 -8.35 20.65 -7.18
CA THR A 21 -8.85 19.30 -7.43
C THR A 21 -9.28 19.23 -8.90
N GLY A 22 -8.30 19.20 -9.79
CA GLY A 22 -8.54 19.01 -11.22
C GLY A 22 -8.74 17.54 -11.52
N GLY A 23 -9.75 17.24 -12.37
CA GLY A 23 -9.94 15.90 -12.93
C GLY A 23 -8.63 15.36 -13.50
N VAL A 24 -8.53 14.03 -13.51
CA VAL A 24 -7.41 13.28 -14.08
C VAL A 24 -6.87 13.99 -15.33
N ARG A 25 -5.68 14.55 -15.24
CA ARG A 25 -5.01 15.07 -16.43
C ARG A 25 -4.80 13.89 -17.35
N GLU A 26 -5.51 13.92 -18.47
CA GLU A 26 -5.22 13.07 -19.60
C GLU A 26 -3.74 13.17 -19.94
N ARG A 27 -3.16 12.03 -20.29
CA ARG A 27 -1.78 11.81 -20.64
C ARG A 27 -1.27 12.88 -21.58
N ASP A 28 -0.28 13.64 -21.15
CA ASP A 28 0.72 14.16 -22.09
C ASP A 28 1.84 13.12 -22.20
N ASP A 29 1.75 12.34 -23.27
CA ASP A 29 2.81 11.49 -23.81
C ASP A 29 3.91 12.37 -24.38
N GLN A 30 4.76 12.95 -23.56
CA GLN A 30 6.06 13.42 -24.00
C GLN A 30 7.06 13.38 -22.86
N GLY A 31 8.06 12.51 -23.03
CA GLY A 31 9.17 12.32 -22.12
C GLY A 31 9.94 13.61 -21.86
N ARG A 32 9.71 14.19 -20.70
CA ARG A 32 10.63 15.11 -20.04
C ARG A 32 10.42 14.99 -18.53
N HIS A 33 11.50 14.72 -17.82
CA HIS A 33 11.58 14.78 -16.37
C HIS A 33 11.11 16.14 -15.88
N THR A 34 9.81 16.25 -15.60
CA THR A 34 9.28 17.43 -14.94
C THR A 34 9.61 17.25 -13.45
N THR A 35 10.52 18.07 -12.96
CA THR A 35 10.82 18.20 -11.54
C THR A 35 9.50 18.61 -10.86
N VAL A 36 8.82 17.63 -10.28
CA VAL A 36 7.57 17.89 -9.54
C VAL A 36 7.99 18.54 -8.23
N ALA A 37 7.64 19.79 -8.06
CA ALA A 37 7.94 20.54 -6.85
C ALA A 37 7.35 19.83 -5.62
N ARG A 38 8.17 19.66 -4.59
CA ARG A 38 7.70 19.23 -3.28
C ARG A 38 6.88 20.36 -2.67
N VAL A 39 5.65 20.10 -2.32
CA VAL A 39 4.77 21.09 -1.68
C VAL A 39 4.70 20.77 -0.20
N MET A 40 5.10 21.72 0.62
CA MET A 40 4.90 21.65 2.07
C MET A 40 3.74 22.56 2.45
N VAL A 41 2.79 22.03 3.19
CA VAL A 41 1.60 22.75 3.64
C VAL A 41 1.55 22.71 5.17
N VAL A 42 1.48 23.88 5.80
CA VAL A 42 1.31 24.01 7.24
C VAL A 42 -0.17 23.86 7.59
N LEU A 43 -0.47 22.98 8.52
CA LEU A 43 -1.85 22.76 8.98
C LEU A 43 -2.26 23.85 9.98
N PRO A 44 -3.55 24.28 9.99
CA PRO A 44 -4.07 25.23 10.95
C PRO A 44 -3.92 24.74 12.40
N GLY A 45 -3.79 25.67 13.35
CA GLY A 45 -3.79 25.35 14.78
C GLY A 45 -2.57 24.60 15.28
N GLU A 46 -1.40 24.81 14.66
CA GLU A 46 -0.14 24.12 15.01
C GLU A 46 -0.21 22.58 14.90
N ALA A 47 -1.13 22.05 14.10
CA ALA A 47 -1.33 20.62 13.92
C ALA A 47 -0.19 19.93 13.16
N GLY A 48 0.77 20.71 12.62
CA GLY A 48 1.97 20.20 11.95
C GLY A 48 2.10 20.62 10.50
N VAL A 49 2.94 19.91 9.75
CA VAL A 49 3.23 20.18 8.34
C VAL A 49 3.03 18.89 7.54
N ILE A 50 2.34 19.00 6.40
CA ILE A 50 2.23 17.93 5.43
C ILE A 50 3.16 18.22 4.25
N ALA A 51 3.97 17.26 3.88
CA ALA A 51 4.82 17.31 2.68
C ALA A 51 4.28 16.37 1.61
N ASP A 52 3.88 16.91 0.45
CA ASP A 52 3.61 16.09 -0.72
C ASP A 52 4.93 15.78 -1.42
N ALA A 53 5.37 14.54 -1.36
CA ALA A 53 6.59 14.08 -1.99
C ALA A 53 6.24 13.25 -3.23
N PRO A 54 6.56 13.73 -4.44
CA PRO A 54 6.40 12.93 -5.64
C PRO A 54 7.36 11.74 -5.60
N GLY A 55 6.91 10.59 -6.04
CA GLY A 55 7.79 9.44 -6.31
C GLY A 55 7.94 8.41 -5.21
N LEU A 56 7.20 8.47 -4.09
CA LEU A 56 7.18 7.38 -3.09
C LEU A 56 6.66 6.03 -3.62
N ARG A 57 6.16 5.99 -4.84
CA ARG A 57 5.68 4.77 -5.51
C ARG A 57 6.76 3.77 -5.86
N SER A 58 7.99 4.22 -5.95
CA SER A 58 9.14 3.40 -6.38
C SER A 58 10.03 2.97 -5.23
N LEU A 59 9.64 3.18 -3.99
CA LEU A 59 10.36 2.61 -2.86
C LEU A 59 10.05 1.11 -2.78
N PRO A 60 11.06 0.25 -2.93
CA PRO A 60 10.86 -1.18 -2.77
C PRO A 60 10.39 -1.48 -1.35
N LEU A 61 9.34 -2.30 -1.24
CA LEU A 61 8.80 -2.77 0.04
C LEU A 61 9.67 -3.92 0.53
N VAL A 62 10.80 -3.63 1.16
CA VAL A 62 11.73 -4.64 1.69
C VAL A 62 11.84 -4.51 3.20
N GLY A 63 11.88 -5.65 3.90
CA GLY A 63 12.02 -5.67 5.36
C GLY A 63 10.81 -5.14 6.13
N HIS A 64 9.63 -5.11 5.50
CA HIS A 64 8.39 -4.60 6.10
C HIS A 64 7.45 -5.70 6.61
N GLU A 65 7.92 -6.95 6.76
CA GLU A 65 7.12 -8.10 7.23
C GLU A 65 6.47 -7.82 8.58
N ARG A 66 7.21 -7.18 9.50
CA ARG A 66 6.66 -6.76 10.80
C ARG A 66 5.56 -5.72 10.66
N GLY A 67 5.69 -4.81 9.69
CA GLY A 67 4.66 -3.81 9.37
C GLY A 67 3.40 -4.47 8.84
N LEU A 68 3.56 -5.41 7.89
CA LEU A 68 2.46 -6.17 7.32
C LEU A 68 1.74 -7.00 8.41
N ALA A 69 2.49 -7.69 9.27
CA ALA A 69 1.93 -8.46 10.38
C ALA A 69 1.15 -7.59 11.38
N ARG A 70 1.60 -6.36 11.63
CA ARG A 70 0.90 -5.42 12.52
C ARG A 70 -0.37 -4.83 11.89
N ALA A 71 -0.37 -4.66 10.57
CA ALA A 71 -1.53 -4.14 9.84
C ALA A 71 -2.64 -5.18 9.63
N PHE A 72 -2.28 -6.49 9.60
CA PHE A 72 -3.18 -7.60 9.33
C PHE A 72 -3.04 -8.72 10.39
N PRO A 73 -3.25 -8.41 11.69
CA PRO A 73 -3.02 -9.38 12.76
C PRO A 73 -3.94 -10.60 12.67
N GLU A 74 -5.18 -10.43 12.19
CA GLU A 74 -6.16 -11.49 11.99
C GLU A 74 -5.72 -12.51 10.94
N ILE A 75 -5.05 -12.04 9.87
CA ILE A 75 -4.52 -12.92 8.82
C ILE A 75 -3.30 -13.70 9.34
N VAL A 76 -2.40 -13.01 10.04
CA VAL A 76 -1.21 -13.64 10.64
C VAL A 76 -1.61 -14.68 11.69
N GLU A 77 -2.62 -14.44 12.49
CA GLU A 77 -3.10 -15.42 13.47
C GLU A 77 -3.67 -16.65 12.77
N ALA A 78 -4.52 -16.47 11.75
CA ALA A 78 -5.08 -17.57 10.98
C ALA A 78 -3.99 -18.34 10.22
N SER A 79 -2.96 -17.67 9.72
CA SER A 79 -1.87 -18.29 8.92
C SER A 79 -1.07 -19.34 9.70
N ARG A 80 -1.02 -19.25 11.02
CA ARG A 80 -0.35 -20.23 11.90
C ARG A 80 -0.94 -21.64 11.81
N ALA A 81 -2.20 -21.74 11.40
CA ALA A 81 -2.90 -23.00 11.21
C ALA A 81 -2.87 -23.50 9.75
N CYS A 82 -2.20 -22.80 8.83
CA CYS A 82 -2.02 -23.26 7.47
C CYS A 82 -1.20 -24.57 7.42
N ARG A 83 -1.54 -25.42 6.47
CA ARG A 83 -0.81 -26.68 6.27
C ARG A 83 0.65 -26.49 5.86
N PHE A 84 0.95 -25.42 5.12
CA PHE A 84 2.28 -25.11 4.60
C PHE A 84 2.81 -23.83 5.24
N GLY A 85 4.09 -23.83 5.65
CA GLY A 85 4.73 -22.68 6.29
C GLY A 85 4.98 -21.50 5.32
N ASP A 86 5.04 -21.78 4.01
CA ASP A 86 5.22 -20.83 2.91
C ASP A 86 3.91 -20.52 2.16
N CYS A 87 2.77 -20.78 2.80
CA CYS A 87 1.45 -20.57 2.22
C CYS A 87 1.26 -19.12 1.78
N THR A 88 0.89 -18.92 0.52
CA THR A 88 0.61 -17.59 -0.05
C THR A 88 -0.85 -17.17 0.14
N HIS A 89 -1.68 -18.07 0.67
CA HIS A 89 -3.11 -17.88 0.92
C HIS A 89 -3.93 -17.62 -0.36
N THR A 90 -3.46 -18.11 -1.51
CA THR A 90 -4.12 -17.94 -2.81
C THR A 90 -4.88 -19.17 -3.24
N HIS A 91 -4.23 -20.33 -3.31
CA HIS A 91 -4.82 -21.57 -3.86
C HIS A 91 -4.37 -22.84 -3.14
N GLU A 92 -3.55 -22.72 -2.09
CA GLU A 92 -2.98 -23.86 -1.39
C GLU A 92 -4.05 -24.66 -0.64
N PRO A 93 -4.05 -25.99 -0.75
CA PRO A 93 -5.00 -26.82 -0.03
C PRO A 93 -4.71 -26.83 1.49
N GLY A 94 -5.73 -26.69 2.32
CA GLY A 94 -5.58 -26.60 3.77
C GLY A 94 -5.05 -25.23 4.22
N CYS A 95 -5.42 -24.17 3.50
CA CYS A 95 -5.12 -22.82 3.89
C CYS A 95 -6.15 -22.31 4.91
N ALA A 96 -5.74 -22.18 6.17
CA ALA A 96 -6.62 -21.73 7.25
C ALA A 96 -7.06 -20.25 7.10
N VAL A 97 -6.31 -19.43 6.39
CA VAL A 97 -6.69 -18.05 6.08
C VAL A 97 -7.89 -18.03 5.13
N ARG A 98 -7.88 -18.85 4.09
CA ARG A 98 -9.01 -18.96 3.17
C ARG A 98 -10.24 -19.57 3.83
N GLU A 99 -10.05 -20.60 4.66
CA GLU A 99 -11.15 -21.14 5.48
C GLU A 99 -11.75 -20.09 6.43
N ALA A 100 -10.94 -19.17 6.94
CA ALA A 100 -11.40 -18.07 7.75
C ALA A 100 -12.14 -16.99 6.94
N GLU A 101 -11.72 -16.75 5.68
CA GLU A 101 -12.42 -15.88 4.73
C GLU A 101 -13.78 -16.48 4.36
N ASP A 102 -13.83 -17.75 3.96
CA ASP A 102 -15.07 -18.46 3.61
C ASP A 102 -16.08 -18.50 4.78
N ALA A 103 -15.56 -18.54 6.00
CA ALA A 103 -16.38 -18.45 7.23
C ALA A 103 -16.75 -17.01 7.65
N GLY A 104 -16.37 -15.99 6.85
CA GLY A 104 -16.64 -14.58 7.13
C GLY A 104 -15.89 -13.99 8.34
N ARG A 105 -14.83 -14.66 8.82
CA ARG A 105 -13.96 -14.17 9.91
C ARG A 105 -12.88 -13.22 9.43
N ILE A 106 -12.52 -13.30 8.15
CA ILE A 106 -11.60 -12.39 7.47
C ILE A 106 -12.37 -11.78 6.30
N ASP A 107 -12.31 -10.47 6.17
CA ASP A 107 -12.90 -9.74 5.06
C ASP A 107 -12.11 -9.97 3.77
N SER A 108 -12.81 -10.24 2.65
CA SER A 108 -12.18 -10.56 1.36
C SER A 108 -11.29 -9.44 0.84
N LEU A 109 -11.70 -8.18 0.99
CA LEU A 109 -10.90 -7.02 0.56
C LEU A 109 -9.62 -6.88 1.37
N ARG A 110 -9.68 -7.21 2.68
CA ARG A 110 -8.49 -7.22 3.53
C ARG A 110 -7.52 -8.33 3.13
N LEU A 111 -8.02 -9.53 2.81
CA LEU A 111 -7.19 -10.63 2.34
C LEU A 111 -6.54 -10.29 1.00
N GLU A 112 -7.29 -9.76 0.06
CA GLU A 112 -6.76 -9.30 -1.24
C GLU A 112 -5.68 -8.24 -1.06
N THR A 113 -5.91 -7.26 -0.19
CA THR A 113 -4.93 -6.21 0.11
C THR A 113 -3.65 -6.78 0.69
N PHE A 114 -3.75 -7.73 1.63
CA PHE A 114 -2.61 -8.43 2.21
C PHE A 114 -1.81 -9.17 1.14
N GLN A 115 -2.47 -9.96 0.29
CA GLN A 115 -1.84 -10.73 -0.79
C GLN A 115 -1.10 -9.82 -1.78
N ASN A 116 -1.71 -8.70 -2.17
CA ASN A 116 -1.11 -7.72 -3.08
C ASN A 116 0.15 -7.08 -2.47
N LEU A 117 0.11 -6.70 -1.19
CA LEU A 117 1.27 -6.15 -0.50
C LEU A 117 2.37 -7.20 -0.32
N ALA A 118 2.04 -8.41 0.11
CA ALA A 118 2.99 -9.51 0.28
C ALA A 118 3.67 -9.88 -1.05
N SER A 119 2.90 -9.92 -2.15
CA SER A 119 3.44 -10.15 -3.50
C SER A 119 4.39 -9.03 -3.92
N SER A 120 4.03 -7.77 -3.71
CA SER A 120 4.88 -6.61 -4.01
C SER A 120 6.19 -6.64 -3.22
N MET A 121 6.15 -7.08 -1.96
CA MET A 121 7.34 -7.24 -1.12
C MET A 121 8.27 -8.32 -1.67
N ARG A 122 7.75 -9.48 -2.08
CA ARG A 122 8.53 -10.56 -2.69
C ARG A 122 9.23 -10.10 -3.98
N VAL A 123 8.49 -9.44 -4.88
CA VAL A 123 9.05 -8.89 -6.13
C VAL A 123 10.14 -7.87 -5.83
N SER A 124 9.93 -6.99 -4.85
CA SER A 124 10.94 -6.00 -4.46
C SER A 124 12.20 -6.66 -3.87
N ALA A 125 12.05 -7.70 -3.05
CA ALA A 125 13.17 -8.44 -2.49
C ALA A 125 13.99 -9.13 -3.57
N GLN A 126 13.34 -9.80 -4.52
CA GLN A 126 13.99 -10.46 -5.66
C GLN A 126 14.73 -9.50 -6.59
N MET A 127 14.22 -8.26 -6.75
CA MET A 127 14.91 -7.23 -7.55
C MET A 127 16.17 -6.73 -6.88
N LEU A 128 16.23 -6.73 -5.55
CA LEU A 128 17.41 -6.27 -4.80
C LEU A 128 18.45 -7.37 -4.57
N ASP A 129 18.00 -8.59 -4.44
CA ASP A 129 18.84 -9.77 -4.28
C ASP A 129 18.19 -10.94 -5.04
N PRO A 130 18.67 -11.23 -6.28
CA PRO A 130 18.13 -12.31 -7.11
C PRO A 130 18.27 -13.71 -6.51
N ASP A 131 19.19 -13.89 -5.55
CA ASP A 131 19.45 -15.18 -4.89
C ASP A 131 18.60 -15.41 -3.65
N VAL A 132 17.77 -14.41 -3.25
CA VAL A 132 16.82 -14.58 -2.14
C VAL A 132 15.62 -15.40 -2.59
N HIS A 133 15.55 -16.62 -2.13
CA HIS A 133 14.36 -17.47 -2.18
C HIS A 133 13.53 -17.27 -0.90
N LEU A 134 12.46 -16.48 -1.00
CA LEU A 134 11.49 -16.25 0.07
C LEU A 134 10.33 -17.25 -0.02
#